data_db21949a71da98226674d2181e03dab8
#
_entry.id   db21949a71da98226674d2181e03dab8
#
_cell.length_a   1.000
_cell.length_b   1.000
_cell.length_c   1.000
_cell.angle_alpha   90.00
_cell.angle_beta   90.00
_cell.angle_gamma   90.00
#
_symmetry.space_group_name_H-M   'P 1'
#
loop_
_entity.id
_entity.type
_entity.pdbx_description
1 polymer ?
#
loop_
_entity_poly.entity_id
_entity_poly.type
_entity_poly.pdbx_seq_one_letter_code
_entity_poly.pdbx_strand_id
1 'polypeptide(L)'
;RNAFGETFPEQKKNVKKAAQAIADLVEQKYQIVITHSNGPQVGMIQTAMTEFARLDNDKNYTVAPMSLCGAMSEGYIGYDLQNAIRTELLDRGIFKPVSTIITQVRVDPFDKAFNHPTKVIGRVMTREEADAEEEKGNHVVPEGDGFRRIIASPKPVDIYEIDAIEALLDAGQIVIAAGGGGIPVMEQGTTLKGASAVIEKDYTAAKLADMVDASHLMILTSKEQMETADGQAIGKISVSDAISLIDENHFDAITTLPKVDASVSFVSSGEGRTAIITKLENAYQGIKERIGTIIK
;
A
#
# COMPACT_ATOMS: atom_id res chain seq x y z
N ARG A 1 -11.14 -6.95 -4.10
CA ARG A 1 -10.41 -7.26 -5.35
C ARG A 1 -9.30 -6.24 -5.47
N ASN A 2 -8.09 -6.70 -5.81
CA ASN A 2 -6.95 -5.83 -6.01
C ASN A 2 -7.14 -4.97 -7.26
N ALA A 3 -6.86 -3.66 -7.15
CA ALA A 3 -6.96 -2.72 -8.25
C ALA A 3 -6.03 -3.08 -9.43
N PHE A 4 -4.92 -3.78 -9.18
CA PHE A 4 -3.97 -4.19 -10.22
C PHE A 4 -4.34 -5.50 -10.94
N GLY A 5 -5.26 -6.32 -10.43
CA GLY A 5 -5.60 -7.61 -10.99
C GLY A 5 -4.68 -8.75 -10.54
N GLU A 6 -5.06 -9.98 -10.87
CA GLU A 6 -4.36 -11.21 -10.46
C GLU A 6 -3.51 -11.81 -11.59
N THR A 7 -3.87 -11.55 -12.85
CA THR A 7 -3.13 -12.02 -14.02
C THR A 7 -2.33 -10.90 -14.68
N PHE A 8 -1.24 -11.22 -15.36
CA PHE A 8 -0.42 -10.24 -16.09
C PHE A 8 -1.22 -9.39 -17.11
N PRO A 9 -2.15 -9.95 -17.91
CA PRO A 9 -2.97 -9.15 -18.81
C PRO A 9 -3.89 -8.15 -18.08
N GLU A 10 -4.50 -8.56 -16.95
CA GLU A 10 -5.32 -7.66 -16.12
C GLU A 10 -4.49 -6.55 -15.51
N GLN A 11 -3.32 -6.90 -14.96
CA GLN A 11 -2.37 -5.94 -14.39
C GLN A 11 -1.98 -4.89 -15.43
N LYS A 12 -1.56 -5.32 -16.63
CA LYS A 12 -1.20 -4.41 -17.72
C LYS A 12 -2.34 -3.47 -18.12
N LYS A 13 -3.57 -3.96 -18.17
CA LYS A 13 -4.77 -3.15 -18.44
C LYS A 13 -5.03 -2.12 -17.34
N ASN A 14 -4.90 -2.53 -16.08
CA ASN A 14 -5.18 -1.66 -14.95
C ASN A 14 -4.07 -0.62 -14.72
N VAL A 15 -2.81 -0.99 -14.93
CA VAL A 15 -1.67 -0.07 -14.91
C VAL A 15 -1.82 1.01 -15.97
N LYS A 16 -2.29 0.66 -17.18
CA LYS A 16 -2.57 1.65 -18.24
C LYS A 16 -3.66 2.65 -17.81
N LYS A 17 -4.74 2.19 -17.20
CA LYS A 17 -5.78 3.09 -16.66
C LYS A 17 -5.24 4.01 -15.56
N ALA A 18 -4.39 3.47 -14.66
CA ALA A 18 -3.75 4.26 -13.63
C ALA A 18 -2.86 5.35 -14.23
N ALA A 19 -2.06 5.01 -15.27
CA ALA A 19 -1.21 5.95 -15.97
C ALA A 19 -2.00 7.12 -16.58
N GLN A 20 -3.17 6.86 -17.17
CA GLN A 20 -4.04 7.89 -17.71
C GLN A 20 -4.52 8.86 -16.63
N ALA A 21 -5.05 8.35 -15.51
CA ALA A 21 -5.50 9.18 -14.40
C ALA A 21 -4.37 10.01 -13.77
N ILE A 22 -3.17 9.45 -13.66
CA ILE A 22 -1.98 10.16 -13.17
C ILE A 22 -1.57 11.25 -14.17
N ALA A 23 -1.57 10.96 -15.46
CA ALA A 23 -1.23 11.95 -16.49
C ALA A 23 -2.22 13.13 -16.49
N ASP A 24 -3.50 12.89 -16.25
CA ASP A 24 -4.51 13.97 -16.10
C ASP A 24 -4.15 14.94 -14.96
N LEU A 25 -3.64 14.41 -13.84
CA LEU A 25 -3.17 15.24 -12.72
C LEU A 25 -1.87 15.97 -13.04
N VAL A 26 -0.94 15.32 -13.75
CA VAL A 26 0.33 15.93 -14.19
C VAL A 26 0.09 17.09 -15.14
N GLU A 27 -0.88 17.01 -16.07
CA GLU A 27 -1.27 18.11 -16.95
C GLU A 27 -1.77 19.33 -16.16
N GLN A 28 -2.38 19.08 -15.01
CA GLN A 28 -2.84 20.15 -14.10
C GLN A 28 -1.71 20.71 -13.21
N LYS A 29 -0.46 20.31 -13.46
CA LYS A 29 0.74 20.77 -12.74
C LYS A 29 0.83 20.30 -11.27
N TYR A 30 0.11 19.25 -10.89
CA TYR A 30 0.32 18.63 -9.58
C TYR A 30 1.69 17.95 -9.54
N GLN A 31 2.36 18.09 -8.41
CA GLN A 31 3.51 17.27 -8.05
C GLN A 31 2.99 15.99 -7.39
N ILE A 32 3.51 14.83 -7.79
CA ILE A 32 2.87 13.56 -7.47
C ILE A 32 3.88 12.56 -6.92
N VAL A 33 3.56 12.01 -5.74
CA VAL A 33 4.13 10.76 -5.22
C VAL A 33 3.07 9.68 -5.32
N ILE A 34 3.46 8.49 -5.75
CA ILE A 34 2.56 7.36 -5.97
C ILE A 34 2.97 6.24 -5.03
N THR A 35 2.01 5.72 -4.28
CA THR A 35 2.11 4.41 -3.67
C THR A 35 1.17 3.43 -4.36
N HIS A 36 1.42 2.13 -4.25
CA HIS A 36 0.57 1.10 -4.86
C HIS A 36 0.31 -0.05 -3.89
N SER A 37 -0.75 -0.83 -4.11
CA SER A 37 -0.95 -2.10 -3.41
C SER A 37 -0.14 -3.22 -4.10
N ASN A 38 0.19 -4.28 -3.35
CA ASN A 38 0.97 -5.41 -3.84
C ASN A 38 0.43 -6.78 -3.41
N GLY A 39 -0.74 -6.85 -2.78
CA GLY A 39 -1.21 -8.06 -2.10
C GLY A 39 -1.11 -9.36 -2.90
N PRO A 40 -1.71 -9.51 -4.10
CA PRO A 40 -1.54 -10.70 -4.93
C PRO A 40 -0.11 -10.91 -5.41
N GLN A 41 0.61 -9.85 -5.75
CA GLN A 41 1.96 -9.92 -6.30
C GLN A 41 2.97 -10.41 -5.27
N VAL A 42 2.93 -9.88 -4.06
CA VAL A 42 3.83 -10.35 -2.98
C VAL A 42 3.53 -11.79 -2.58
N GLY A 43 2.24 -12.17 -2.60
CA GLY A 43 1.82 -13.56 -2.35
C GLY A 43 2.31 -14.52 -3.45
N MET A 44 2.19 -14.13 -4.71
CA MET A 44 2.72 -14.89 -5.84
C MET A 44 4.24 -15.07 -5.75
N ILE A 45 4.97 -14.00 -5.48
CA ILE A 45 6.44 -14.04 -5.31
C ILE A 45 6.80 -14.95 -4.13
N GLN A 46 6.16 -14.82 -2.98
CA GLN A 46 6.41 -15.66 -1.82
C GLN A 46 6.18 -17.14 -2.13
N THR A 47 5.07 -17.46 -2.80
CA THR A 47 4.76 -18.84 -3.19
C THR A 47 5.83 -19.38 -4.14
N ALA A 48 6.20 -18.63 -5.19
CA ALA A 48 7.22 -19.04 -6.14
C ALA A 48 8.59 -19.27 -5.48
N MET A 49 9.00 -18.38 -4.57
CA MET A 49 10.27 -18.52 -3.82
C MET A 49 10.25 -19.68 -2.83
N THR A 50 9.08 -19.98 -2.25
CA THR A 50 8.90 -21.13 -1.36
C THR A 50 8.98 -22.44 -2.14
N GLU A 51 8.29 -22.53 -3.27
CA GLU A 51 8.35 -23.74 -4.12
C GLU A 51 9.74 -23.94 -4.70
N PHE A 52 10.41 -22.86 -5.14
CA PHE A 52 11.80 -22.95 -5.59
C PHE A 52 12.72 -23.51 -4.49
N ALA A 53 12.56 -23.09 -3.24
CA ALA A 53 13.35 -23.59 -2.13
C ALA A 53 13.12 -25.10 -1.85
N ARG A 54 11.97 -25.66 -2.26
CA ARG A 54 11.63 -27.08 -2.10
C ARG A 54 12.15 -27.99 -3.23
N LEU A 55 12.54 -27.41 -4.38
CA LEU A 55 12.89 -28.18 -5.57
C LEU A 55 14.17 -29.04 -5.42
N ASP A 56 15.06 -28.66 -4.53
CA ASP A 56 16.36 -29.31 -4.40
C ASP A 56 16.84 -29.28 -2.94
N ASN A 57 16.52 -30.36 -2.20
CA ASN A 57 16.89 -30.50 -0.80
C ASN A 57 18.43 -30.57 -0.59
N ASP A 58 19.20 -30.94 -1.62
CA ASP A 58 20.66 -31.10 -1.52
C ASP A 58 21.39 -29.74 -1.63
N LYS A 59 20.74 -28.72 -2.21
CA LYS A 59 21.33 -27.39 -2.41
C LYS A 59 21.07 -26.40 -1.27
N ASN A 60 20.32 -26.79 -0.24
CA ASN A 60 20.00 -25.95 0.92
C ASN A 60 19.43 -24.57 0.54
N TYR A 61 18.57 -24.50 -0.47
CA TYR A 61 17.85 -23.26 -0.78
C TYR A 61 16.98 -22.86 0.40
N THR A 62 17.06 -21.60 0.79
CA THR A 62 16.24 -21.05 1.87
C THR A 62 15.04 -20.31 1.31
N VAL A 63 13.91 -20.37 2.03
CA VAL A 63 12.73 -19.58 1.71
C VAL A 63 13.05 -18.10 1.83
N ALA A 64 12.70 -17.31 0.82
CA ALA A 64 12.91 -15.87 0.85
C ALA A 64 12.09 -15.23 1.99
N PRO A 65 12.69 -14.37 2.81
CA PRO A 65 11.98 -13.64 3.85
C PRO A 65 10.94 -12.69 3.24
N MET A 66 9.88 -12.38 4.00
CA MET A 66 8.78 -11.53 3.53
C MET A 66 9.26 -10.13 3.11
N SER A 67 10.24 -9.57 3.80
CA SER A 67 10.85 -8.29 3.44
C SER A 67 11.47 -8.30 2.04
N LEU A 68 12.14 -9.39 1.66
CA LEU A 68 12.70 -9.55 0.31
C LEU A 68 11.59 -9.71 -0.74
N CYS A 69 10.53 -10.47 -0.44
CA CYS A 69 9.35 -10.57 -1.32
C CYS A 69 8.66 -9.20 -1.49
N GLY A 70 8.62 -8.40 -0.42
CA GLY A 70 8.17 -7.00 -0.47
C GLY A 70 8.99 -6.17 -1.45
N ALA A 71 10.31 -6.19 -1.31
CA ALA A 71 11.24 -5.47 -2.20
C ALA A 71 11.08 -5.89 -3.68
N MET A 72 10.97 -7.20 -3.94
CA MET A 72 10.72 -7.71 -5.30
C MET A 72 9.38 -7.20 -5.85
N SER A 73 8.34 -7.11 -5.03
CA SER A 73 7.02 -6.60 -5.44
C SER A 73 7.03 -5.11 -5.73
N GLU A 74 7.80 -4.32 -4.99
CA GLU A 74 8.00 -2.89 -5.27
C GLU A 74 8.70 -2.69 -6.62
N GLY A 75 9.77 -3.43 -6.88
CA GLY A 75 10.47 -3.38 -8.16
C GLY A 75 9.59 -3.80 -9.32
N TYR A 76 8.84 -4.89 -9.17
CA TYR A 76 7.96 -5.41 -10.21
C TYR A 76 6.84 -4.43 -10.58
N ILE A 77 6.05 -4.01 -9.59
CA ILE A 77 4.91 -3.11 -9.83
C ILE A 77 5.39 -1.71 -10.18
N GLY A 78 6.46 -1.24 -9.52
CA GLY A 78 7.08 0.05 -9.82
C GLY A 78 7.58 0.13 -11.25
N TYR A 79 8.22 -0.93 -11.77
CA TYR A 79 8.62 -1.03 -13.18
C TYR A 79 7.45 -0.89 -14.14
N ASP A 80 6.36 -1.63 -13.91
CA ASP A 80 5.18 -1.57 -14.76
C ASP A 80 4.52 -0.19 -14.76
N LEU A 81 4.36 0.42 -13.57
CA LEU A 81 3.81 1.77 -13.41
C LEU A 81 4.70 2.83 -14.06
N GLN A 82 6.01 2.76 -13.82
CA GLN A 82 6.99 3.69 -14.37
C GLN A 82 6.94 3.70 -15.91
N ASN A 83 6.90 2.52 -16.53
CA ASN A 83 6.81 2.40 -17.99
C ASN A 83 5.48 2.93 -18.53
N ALA A 84 4.36 2.57 -17.91
CA ALA A 84 3.05 2.98 -18.38
C ALA A 84 2.83 4.50 -18.23
N ILE A 85 3.22 5.09 -17.10
CA ILE A 85 3.10 6.53 -16.86
C ILE A 85 4.00 7.28 -17.84
N ARG A 86 5.26 6.84 -18.01
CA ARG A 86 6.17 7.48 -18.97
C ARG A 86 5.61 7.43 -20.39
N THR A 87 5.07 6.30 -20.81
CA THR A 87 4.47 6.15 -22.14
C THR A 87 3.29 7.10 -22.33
N GLU A 88 2.36 7.13 -21.38
CA GLU A 88 1.17 8.01 -21.42
C GLU A 88 1.57 9.50 -21.46
N LEU A 89 2.57 9.89 -20.68
CA LEU A 89 3.06 11.28 -20.67
C LEU A 89 3.72 11.65 -22.01
N LEU A 90 4.53 10.77 -22.60
CA LEU A 90 5.16 11.00 -23.91
C LEU A 90 4.11 11.09 -25.01
N ASP A 91 3.08 10.26 -25.00
CA ASP A 91 1.95 10.33 -25.94
C ASP A 91 1.20 11.67 -25.86
N ARG A 92 1.23 12.33 -24.70
CA ARG A 92 0.69 13.69 -24.49
C ARG A 92 1.72 14.81 -24.72
N GLY A 93 2.92 14.50 -25.16
CA GLY A 93 4.00 15.49 -25.36
C GLY A 93 4.60 16.02 -24.06
N ILE A 94 4.45 15.32 -22.94
CA ILE A 94 4.96 15.72 -21.62
C ILE A 94 6.25 14.96 -21.32
N PHE A 95 7.36 15.69 -21.21
CA PHE A 95 8.68 15.15 -20.85
C PHE A 95 8.90 15.29 -19.35
N LYS A 96 8.49 14.29 -18.57
CA LYS A 96 8.65 14.25 -17.12
C LYS A 96 9.20 12.89 -16.69
N PRO A 97 10.34 12.85 -15.98
CA PRO A 97 10.89 11.60 -15.48
C PRO A 97 9.97 10.95 -14.45
N VAL A 98 9.97 9.62 -14.44
CA VAL A 98 9.27 8.80 -13.44
C VAL A 98 10.28 7.84 -12.84
N SER A 99 10.42 7.84 -11.54
CA SER A 99 11.40 7.02 -10.82
C SER A 99 10.72 6.16 -9.75
N THR A 100 11.16 4.91 -9.65
CA THR A 100 10.73 3.99 -8.58
C THR A 100 11.83 3.88 -7.54
N ILE A 101 11.49 4.05 -6.28
CA ILE A 101 12.40 3.91 -5.13
C ILE A 101 11.97 2.69 -4.33
N ILE A 102 12.89 1.75 -4.14
CA ILE A 102 12.74 0.67 -3.16
C ILE A 102 12.79 1.31 -1.78
N THR A 103 11.71 1.13 -1.01
CA THR A 103 11.45 1.95 0.17
C THR A 103 11.38 1.10 1.43
N GLN A 104 12.26 1.41 2.39
CA GLN A 104 12.29 0.78 3.70
C GLN A 104 11.52 1.64 4.71
N VAL A 105 10.64 0.98 5.46
CA VAL A 105 9.78 1.64 6.44
C VAL A 105 10.09 1.09 7.83
N ARG A 106 10.53 1.97 8.71
CA ARG A 106 10.83 1.61 10.09
C ARG A 106 9.55 1.28 10.85
N VAL A 107 9.57 0.18 11.58
CA VAL A 107 8.51 -0.24 12.50
C VAL A 107 9.07 -0.37 13.91
N ASP A 108 8.22 -0.15 14.90
CA ASP A 108 8.59 -0.36 16.31
C ASP A 108 8.61 -1.87 16.61
N PRO A 109 9.75 -2.45 17.05
CA PRO A 109 9.83 -3.86 17.42
C PRO A 109 8.91 -4.24 18.58
N PHE A 110 8.42 -3.28 19.36
CA PHE A 110 7.50 -3.47 20.47
C PHE A 110 6.03 -3.19 20.10
N ASP A 111 5.73 -2.95 18.81
CA ASP A 111 4.34 -2.79 18.38
C ASP A 111 3.51 -4.02 18.73
N LYS A 112 2.35 -3.79 19.31
CA LYS A 112 1.40 -4.85 19.73
C LYS A 112 1.01 -5.80 18.58
N ALA A 113 1.08 -5.33 17.34
CA ALA A 113 0.78 -6.13 16.15
C ALA A 113 1.68 -7.38 16.05
N PHE A 114 2.91 -7.36 16.58
CA PHE A 114 3.78 -8.54 16.60
C PHE A 114 3.28 -9.66 17.50
N ASN A 115 2.55 -9.31 18.56
CA ASN A 115 1.92 -10.27 19.48
C ASN A 115 0.50 -10.65 19.05
N HIS A 116 -0.12 -9.86 18.18
CA HIS A 116 -1.48 -10.04 17.69
C HIS A 116 -1.54 -9.88 16.17
N PRO A 117 -0.99 -10.85 15.41
CA PRO A 117 -1.01 -10.80 13.95
C PRO A 117 -2.44 -10.88 13.42
N THR A 118 -2.76 -10.05 12.44
CA THR A 118 -4.11 -9.94 11.87
C THR A 118 -4.13 -9.92 10.35
N LYS A 119 -3.00 -9.64 9.71
CA LYS A 119 -2.96 -9.48 8.26
C LYS A 119 -2.87 -10.81 7.54
N VAL A 120 -3.91 -11.15 6.79
CA VAL A 120 -3.98 -12.38 5.99
C VAL A 120 -3.06 -12.25 4.78
N ILE A 121 -2.22 -13.27 4.55
CA ILE A 121 -1.27 -13.34 3.44
C ILE A 121 -1.26 -14.73 2.78
N GLY A 122 -0.68 -14.79 1.57
CA GLY A 122 -0.46 -16.03 0.85
C GLY A 122 -1.75 -16.67 0.28
N ARG A 123 -1.66 -17.94 -0.12
CA ARG A 123 -2.75 -18.75 -0.65
C ARG A 123 -3.53 -19.48 0.45
N VAL A 124 -4.69 -19.97 0.10
CA VAL A 124 -5.43 -20.93 0.94
C VAL A 124 -4.65 -22.24 1.00
N MET A 125 -4.50 -22.81 2.18
CA MET A 125 -3.75 -24.02 2.50
C MET A 125 -4.70 -25.13 2.97
N THR A 126 -4.26 -26.39 2.82
CA THR A 126 -4.91 -27.55 3.47
C THR A 126 -4.60 -27.54 4.98
N ARG A 127 -5.23 -28.44 5.74
CA ARG A 127 -4.95 -28.59 7.16
C ARG A 127 -3.51 -29.03 7.41
N GLU A 128 -3.00 -29.99 6.62
CA GLU A 128 -1.62 -30.49 6.73
C GLU A 128 -0.58 -29.40 6.45
N GLU A 129 -0.86 -28.55 5.46
CA GLU A 129 0.02 -27.40 5.15
C GLU A 129 -0.01 -26.34 6.26
N ALA A 130 -1.19 -26.12 6.86
CA ALA A 130 -1.35 -25.20 7.97
C ALA A 130 -0.61 -25.69 9.22
N ASP A 131 -0.70 -26.98 9.56
CA ASP A 131 0.02 -27.59 10.67
C ASP A 131 1.54 -27.43 10.48
N ALA A 132 2.04 -27.66 9.26
CA ALA A 132 3.46 -27.46 8.95
C ALA A 132 3.91 -25.99 9.06
N GLU A 133 3.02 -25.01 8.86
CA GLU A 133 3.33 -23.59 9.11
C GLU A 133 3.30 -23.26 10.61
N GLU A 134 2.36 -23.83 11.37
CA GLU A 134 2.31 -23.67 12.84
C GLU A 134 3.55 -24.28 13.52
N GLU A 135 4.03 -25.45 13.07
CA GLU A 135 5.29 -26.05 13.55
C GLU A 135 6.51 -25.15 13.33
N LYS A 136 6.51 -24.32 12.30
CA LYS A 136 7.56 -23.29 12.03
C LYS A 136 7.38 -22.02 12.88
N GLY A 137 6.35 -21.96 13.73
CA GLY A 137 6.01 -20.77 14.52
C GLY A 137 5.22 -19.70 13.76
N ASN A 138 4.67 -20.01 12.60
CA ASN A 138 3.78 -19.11 11.88
C ASN A 138 2.35 -19.21 12.42
N HIS A 139 1.60 -18.13 12.29
CA HIS A 139 0.19 -18.10 12.67
C HIS A 139 -0.71 -18.34 11.46
N VAL A 140 -1.76 -19.13 11.64
CA VAL A 140 -2.76 -19.41 10.63
C VAL A 140 -4.17 -19.19 11.16
N VAL A 141 -5.11 -18.88 10.25
CA VAL A 141 -6.55 -18.74 10.57
C VAL A 141 -7.38 -19.53 9.56
N PRO A 142 -8.53 -20.06 9.95
CA PRO A 142 -9.49 -20.64 9.03
C PRO A 142 -9.99 -19.58 8.02
N GLU A 143 -10.10 -19.96 6.74
CA GLU A 143 -10.70 -19.14 5.68
C GLU A 143 -11.40 -20.03 4.66
N GLY A 144 -12.74 -19.97 4.62
CA GLY A 144 -13.55 -20.87 3.79
C GLY A 144 -13.33 -22.33 4.18
N ASP A 145 -13.02 -23.17 3.20
CA ASP A 145 -12.76 -24.60 3.40
C ASP A 145 -11.29 -24.92 3.73
N GLY A 146 -10.46 -23.91 3.97
CA GLY A 146 -9.03 -24.09 4.24
C GLY A 146 -8.49 -23.13 5.29
N PHE A 147 -7.22 -22.85 5.20
CA PHE A 147 -6.47 -22.00 6.15
C PHE A 147 -5.63 -20.99 5.42
N ARG A 148 -5.42 -19.83 6.03
CA ARG A 148 -4.46 -18.84 5.56
C ARG A 148 -3.52 -18.39 6.66
N ARG A 149 -2.30 -18.09 6.25
CA ARG A 149 -1.31 -17.49 7.13
C ARG A 149 -1.72 -16.06 7.47
N ILE A 150 -1.50 -15.69 8.73
CA ILE A 150 -1.58 -14.30 9.19
C ILE A 150 -0.21 -13.83 9.67
N ILE A 151 0.03 -12.53 9.49
CA ILE A 151 1.30 -11.90 9.85
C ILE A 151 1.03 -10.59 10.59
N ALA A 152 2.01 -10.12 11.35
CA ALA A 152 1.95 -8.82 12.01
C ALA A 152 1.77 -7.67 11.00
N SER A 153 1.01 -6.66 11.40
CA SER A 153 0.82 -5.43 10.63
C SER A 153 1.07 -4.20 11.51
N PRO A 154 2.33 -3.92 11.87
CA PRO A 154 2.69 -2.78 12.69
C PRO A 154 2.45 -1.46 11.96
N LYS A 155 2.34 -0.36 12.71
CA LYS A 155 2.24 0.97 12.13
C LYS A 155 3.60 1.48 11.65
N PRO A 156 3.64 2.27 10.55
CA PRO A 156 4.89 2.89 10.08
C PRO A 156 5.34 3.97 11.07
N VAL A 157 6.63 3.98 11.38
CA VAL A 157 7.24 5.00 12.26
C VAL A 157 7.98 6.04 11.43
N ASP A 158 8.75 5.59 10.42
CA ASP A 158 9.62 6.44 9.62
C ASP A 158 9.89 5.81 8.26
N ILE A 159 10.38 6.61 7.29
CA ILE A 159 10.73 6.17 5.93
C ILE A 159 12.19 6.54 5.67
N TYR A 160 13.04 5.53 5.45
CA TYR A 160 14.49 5.76 5.32
C TYR A 160 14.88 6.52 4.05
N GLU A 161 14.17 6.30 2.96
CA GLU A 161 14.50 6.91 1.66
C GLU A 161 13.84 8.28 1.46
N ILE A 162 13.36 8.93 2.52
CA ILE A 162 12.61 10.20 2.41
C ILE A 162 13.43 11.29 1.73
N ASP A 163 14.72 11.48 2.09
CA ASP A 163 15.58 12.49 1.49
C ASP A 163 15.74 12.28 -0.02
N ALA A 164 15.82 11.03 -0.47
CA ALA A 164 15.89 10.69 -1.89
C ALA A 164 14.56 10.97 -2.60
N ILE A 165 13.43 10.68 -1.95
CA ILE A 165 12.09 10.99 -2.47
C ILE A 165 11.92 12.48 -2.65
N GLU A 166 12.24 13.28 -1.64
CA GLU A 166 12.18 14.74 -1.67
C GLU A 166 13.08 15.32 -2.76
N ALA A 167 14.33 14.87 -2.85
CA ALA A 167 15.28 15.34 -3.88
C ALA A 167 14.75 15.09 -5.31
N LEU A 168 14.11 13.97 -5.56
CA LEU A 168 13.49 13.67 -6.85
C LEU A 168 12.24 14.52 -7.11
N LEU A 169 11.43 14.78 -6.09
CA LEU A 169 10.30 15.68 -6.19
C LEU A 169 10.77 17.11 -6.51
N ASP A 170 11.79 17.62 -5.83
CA ASP A 170 12.37 18.94 -6.07
C ASP A 170 12.96 19.06 -7.48
N ALA A 171 13.49 17.95 -8.01
CA ALA A 171 13.91 17.86 -9.41
C ALA A 171 12.73 17.74 -10.39
N GLY A 172 11.49 17.85 -9.92
CA GLY A 172 10.28 17.83 -10.74
C GLY A 172 9.88 16.44 -11.27
N GLN A 173 10.41 15.36 -10.72
CA GLN A 173 10.08 13.99 -11.13
C GLN A 173 8.75 13.52 -10.52
N ILE A 174 8.16 12.49 -11.11
CA ILE A 174 7.12 11.69 -10.48
C ILE A 174 7.81 10.54 -9.75
N VAL A 175 7.49 10.36 -8.47
CA VAL A 175 8.12 9.34 -7.63
C VAL A 175 7.13 8.24 -7.31
N ILE A 176 7.54 6.98 -7.48
CA ILE A 176 6.82 5.80 -7.02
C ILE A 176 7.60 5.25 -5.82
N ALA A 177 6.99 5.22 -4.64
CA ALA A 177 7.65 4.84 -3.41
C ALA A 177 6.70 4.13 -2.44
N ALA A 178 7.24 3.43 -1.45
CA ALA A 178 6.50 2.75 -0.39
C ALA A 178 5.42 1.80 -0.90
N GLY A 179 5.67 1.12 -2.01
CA GLY A 179 4.74 0.15 -2.60
C GLY A 179 4.39 -0.97 -1.62
N GLY A 180 3.08 -1.32 -1.54
CA GLY A 180 2.58 -2.33 -0.61
C GLY A 180 2.67 -1.96 0.88
N GLY A 181 3.00 -0.71 1.19
CA GLY A 181 3.26 -0.22 2.54
C GLY A 181 4.75 -0.11 2.87
N GLY A 182 5.63 -0.35 1.88
CA GLY A 182 7.07 -0.38 2.05
C GLY A 182 7.60 -1.69 2.62
N ILE A 183 8.92 -1.79 2.73
CA ILE A 183 9.61 -2.93 3.31
C ILE A 183 9.75 -2.69 4.82
N PRO A 184 9.04 -3.44 5.68
CA PRO A 184 9.16 -3.23 7.13
C PRO A 184 10.54 -3.63 7.62
N VAL A 185 11.22 -2.71 8.32
CA VAL A 185 12.53 -2.92 8.91
C VAL A 185 12.57 -2.48 10.37
N MET A 186 13.40 -3.14 11.15
CA MET A 186 13.70 -2.81 12.55
C MET A 186 15.17 -2.43 12.69
N GLU A 187 15.46 -1.43 13.49
CA GLU A 187 16.83 -1.07 13.85
C GLU A 187 17.40 -2.05 14.90
N GLN A 188 18.57 -2.57 14.60
CA GLN A 188 19.38 -3.36 15.55
C GLN A 188 20.80 -2.78 15.59
N GLY A 189 21.04 -1.84 16.48
CA GLY A 189 22.27 -1.05 16.48
C GLY A 189 22.41 -0.24 15.19
N THR A 190 23.43 -0.49 14.41
CA THR A 190 23.68 0.16 13.11
C THR A 190 23.12 -0.61 11.91
N THR A 191 22.42 -1.72 12.14
CA THR A 191 21.93 -2.61 11.08
C THR A 191 20.42 -2.53 10.97
N LEU A 192 19.90 -2.44 9.74
CA LEU A 192 18.49 -2.60 9.43
C LEU A 192 18.20 -4.08 9.18
N LYS A 193 17.27 -4.64 9.92
CA LYS A 193 16.81 -6.01 9.75
C LYS A 193 15.36 -6.02 9.25
N GLY A 194 15.12 -6.72 8.16
CA GLY A 194 13.76 -6.93 7.64
C GLY A 194 12.87 -7.61 8.69
N ALA A 195 11.71 -7.02 8.95
CA ALA A 195 10.74 -7.57 9.88
C ALA A 195 9.88 -8.65 9.19
N SER A 196 9.48 -9.68 9.95
CA SER A 196 8.45 -10.64 9.51
C SER A 196 7.07 -10.02 9.68
N ALA A 197 6.76 -9.03 8.86
CA ALA A 197 5.56 -8.21 8.94
C ALA A 197 5.17 -7.69 7.55
N VAL A 198 3.98 -7.13 7.44
CA VAL A 198 3.56 -6.26 6.33
C VAL A 198 2.91 -5.01 6.92
N ILE A 199 3.12 -3.87 6.31
CA ILE A 199 2.50 -2.62 6.78
C ILE A 199 1.24 -2.36 5.97
N GLU A 200 0.18 -1.87 6.61
CA GLU A 200 -1.01 -1.43 5.86
C GLU A 200 -0.65 -0.19 5.04
N LYS A 201 -0.76 -0.32 3.72
CA LYS A 201 -0.32 0.70 2.75
C LYS A 201 -0.96 2.07 2.98
N ASP A 202 -2.19 2.11 3.48
CA ASP A 202 -2.91 3.36 3.68
C ASP A 202 -2.25 4.18 4.81
N TYR A 203 -1.74 3.52 5.87
CA TYR A 203 -0.95 4.21 6.92
C TYR A 203 0.41 4.69 6.42
N THR A 204 1.11 3.88 5.60
CA THR A 204 2.37 4.33 5.03
C THR A 204 2.16 5.47 4.03
N ALA A 205 1.08 5.44 3.25
CA ALA A 205 0.74 6.54 2.35
C ALA A 205 0.50 7.85 3.12
N ALA A 206 -0.22 7.79 4.25
CA ALA A 206 -0.42 8.95 5.13
C ALA A 206 0.90 9.45 5.74
N LYS A 207 1.76 8.52 6.21
CA LYS A 207 3.09 8.86 6.74
C LYS A 207 3.98 9.50 5.69
N LEU A 208 4.03 8.93 4.48
CA LEU A 208 4.78 9.49 3.36
C LEU A 208 4.27 10.88 2.97
N ALA A 209 2.95 11.04 2.87
CA ALA A 209 2.33 12.32 2.56
C ALA A 209 2.64 13.39 3.62
N ASP A 210 2.66 13.00 4.90
CA ASP A 210 3.07 13.87 6.00
C ASP A 210 4.54 14.30 5.88
N MET A 211 5.45 13.35 5.62
CA MET A 211 6.89 13.60 5.56
C MET A 211 7.30 14.48 4.37
N VAL A 212 6.64 14.33 3.21
CA VAL A 212 6.88 15.21 2.03
C VAL A 212 6.05 16.50 2.06
N ASP A 213 5.40 16.81 3.18
CA ASP A 213 4.52 17.97 3.36
C ASP A 213 3.47 18.11 2.23
N ALA A 214 2.83 17.00 1.88
CA ALA A 214 1.80 17.00 0.85
C ALA A 214 0.55 17.78 1.31
N SER A 215 -0.05 18.56 0.42
CA SER A 215 -1.33 19.23 0.68
C SER A 215 -2.53 18.28 0.60
N HIS A 216 -2.38 17.17 -0.15
CA HIS A 216 -3.45 16.21 -0.38
C HIS A 216 -2.96 14.77 -0.26
N LEU A 217 -3.75 13.94 0.42
CA LEU A 217 -3.65 12.49 0.37
C LEU A 217 -4.83 11.94 -0.43
N MET A 218 -4.56 11.25 -1.54
CA MET A 218 -5.61 10.62 -2.35
C MET A 218 -5.53 9.11 -2.26
N ILE A 219 -6.56 8.47 -1.72
CA ILE A 219 -6.70 7.02 -1.65
C ILE A 219 -7.68 6.55 -2.72
N LEU A 220 -7.16 5.81 -3.70
CA LEU A 220 -7.96 5.29 -4.81
C LEU A 220 -8.47 3.89 -4.49
N THR A 221 -9.78 3.69 -4.65
CA THR A 221 -10.50 2.47 -4.30
C THR A 221 -11.50 2.08 -5.40
N SER A 222 -12.23 0.98 -5.21
CA SER A 222 -13.32 0.57 -6.11
C SER A 222 -14.64 1.30 -5.86
N LYS A 223 -14.77 2.00 -4.73
CA LYS A 223 -15.97 2.77 -4.37
C LYS A 223 -15.78 4.25 -4.70
N GLU A 224 -16.85 4.90 -5.10
CA GLU A 224 -16.85 6.34 -5.35
C GLU A 224 -16.72 7.15 -4.07
N GLN A 225 -17.40 6.70 -3.01
CA GLN A 225 -17.38 7.27 -1.68
C GLN A 225 -17.25 6.15 -0.66
N MET A 226 -16.75 6.47 0.51
CA MET A 226 -16.82 5.55 1.66
C MET A 226 -18.26 5.46 2.15
N GLU A 227 -18.59 4.32 2.71
CA GLU A 227 -19.89 4.03 3.29
C GLU A 227 -19.69 3.57 4.73
N THR A 228 -20.63 3.93 5.57
CA THR A 228 -20.78 3.35 6.90
C THR A 228 -21.20 1.88 6.81
N ALA A 229 -21.14 1.13 7.90
CA ALA A 229 -21.49 -0.30 7.91
C ALA A 229 -22.98 -0.54 7.55
N ASP A 230 -23.85 0.43 7.77
CA ASP A 230 -25.28 0.42 7.39
C ASP A 230 -25.52 0.91 5.94
N GLY A 231 -24.44 1.20 5.19
CA GLY A 231 -24.50 1.55 3.76
C GLY A 231 -24.74 3.02 3.45
N GLN A 232 -24.64 3.92 4.44
CA GLN A 232 -24.76 5.34 4.20
C GLN A 232 -23.48 5.91 3.56
N ALA A 233 -23.60 6.53 2.39
CA ALA A 233 -22.47 7.16 1.71
C ALA A 233 -22.01 8.43 2.40
N ILE A 234 -20.69 8.60 2.53
CA ILE A 234 -20.04 9.73 3.18
C ILE A 234 -19.41 10.63 2.11
N GLY A 235 -19.92 11.84 1.98
CA GLY A 235 -19.35 12.88 1.10
C GLY A 235 -18.26 13.69 1.81
N LYS A 236 -18.52 14.96 2.10
CA LYS A 236 -17.60 15.80 2.89
C LYS A 236 -17.86 15.59 4.38
N ILE A 237 -16.77 15.39 5.13
CA ILE A 237 -16.84 15.16 6.58
C ILE A 237 -15.67 15.86 7.27
N SER A 238 -15.90 16.38 8.47
CA SER A 238 -14.84 16.92 9.32
C SER A 238 -14.00 15.82 9.95
N VAL A 239 -12.76 16.15 10.37
CA VAL A 239 -11.92 15.23 11.14
C VAL A 239 -12.64 14.76 12.42
N SER A 240 -13.31 15.68 13.13
CA SER A 240 -14.03 15.33 14.38
C SER A 240 -15.16 14.34 14.15
N ASP A 241 -15.95 14.54 13.08
CA ASP A 241 -17.05 13.62 12.76
C ASP A 241 -16.54 12.27 12.29
N ALA A 242 -15.43 12.26 11.51
CA ALA A 242 -14.79 11.02 11.09
C ALA A 242 -14.25 10.22 12.28
N ILE A 243 -13.64 10.87 13.28
CA ILE A 243 -13.20 10.24 14.53
C ILE A 243 -14.41 9.65 15.29
N SER A 244 -15.51 10.37 15.41
CA SER A 244 -16.71 9.87 16.06
C SER A 244 -17.24 8.60 15.41
N LEU A 245 -17.28 8.55 14.06
CA LEU A 245 -17.68 7.36 13.32
C LEU A 245 -16.70 6.18 13.51
N ILE A 246 -15.40 6.45 13.66
CA ILE A 246 -14.39 5.42 13.97
C ILE A 246 -14.65 4.85 15.37
N ASP A 247 -14.80 5.70 16.38
CA ASP A 247 -15.00 5.31 17.78
C ASP A 247 -16.31 4.52 17.99
N GLU A 248 -17.33 4.85 17.23
CA GLU A 248 -18.62 4.17 17.21
C GLU A 248 -18.63 2.89 16.34
N ASN A 249 -17.49 2.49 15.75
CA ASN A 249 -17.32 1.31 14.89
C ASN A 249 -18.24 1.30 13.64
N HIS A 250 -18.48 2.46 13.04
CA HIS A 250 -19.30 2.58 11.83
C HIS A 250 -18.60 2.15 10.55
N PHE A 251 -17.32 1.70 10.58
CA PHE A 251 -16.56 1.29 9.41
C PHE A 251 -16.18 -0.19 9.45
N ASP A 252 -16.21 -0.83 8.28
CA ASP A 252 -15.63 -2.15 8.11
C ASP A 252 -14.14 -2.14 8.48
N ALA A 253 -13.77 -3.00 9.44
CA ALA A 253 -12.45 -3.01 10.06
C ALA A 253 -11.29 -3.35 9.09
N ILE A 254 -11.58 -4.06 7.99
CA ILE A 254 -10.56 -4.58 7.07
C ILE A 254 -10.39 -3.66 5.86
N THR A 255 -11.49 -3.16 5.31
CA THR A 255 -11.47 -2.48 4.00
C THR A 255 -11.63 -0.96 4.11
N THR A 256 -12.43 -0.46 5.04
CA THR A 256 -12.78 0.97 5.14
C THR A 256 -12.02 1.69 6.26
N LEU A 257 -12.03 1.11 7.46
CA LEU A 257 -11.40 1.73 8.64
C LEU A 257 -9.94 2.16 8.41
N PRO A 258 -9.04 1.34 7.84
CA PRO A 258 -7.65 1.76 7.64
C PRO A 258 -7.52 3.00 6.75
N LYS A 259 -8.40 3.16 5.75
CA LYS A 259 -8.39 4.32 4.84
C LYS A 259 -8.84 5.60 5.53
N VAL A 260 -9.91 5.50 6.30
CA VAL A 260 -10.45 6.66 7.04
C VAL A 260 -9.50 7.06 8.16
N ASP A 261 -8.99 6.12 8.94
CA ASP A 261 -8.03 6.37 10.04
C ASP A 261 -6.72 6.98 9.51
N ALA A 262 -6.15 6.45 8.42
CA ALA A 262 -4.99 7.03 7.76
C ALA A 262 -5.26 8.45 7.24
N SER A 263 -6.44 8.69 6.67
CA SER A 263 -6.84 10.00 6.18
C SER A 263 -7.00 11.02 7.31
N VAL A 264 -7.63 10.63 8.40
CA VAL A 264 -7.78 11.44 9.62
C VAL A 264 -6.39 11.79 10.19
N SER A 265 -5.51 10.81 10.30
CA SER A 265 -4.13 11.00 10.78
C SER A 265 -3.38 12.03 9.93
N PHE A 266 -3.46 11.92 8.60
CA PHE A 266 -2.82 12.85 7.68
C PHE A 266 -3.38 14.26 7.77
N VAL A 267 -4.70 14.42 7.79
CA VAL A 267 -5.33 15.76 7.87
C VAL A 267 -5.03 16.42 9.19
N SER A 268 -5.00 15.64 10.28
CA SER A 268 -4.70 16.16 11.63
C SER A 268 -3.22 16.54 11.83
N SER A 269 -2.31 16.08 10.98
CA SER A 269 -0.87 16.35 11.15
C SER A 269 -0.41 17.70 10.58
N GLY A 270 -1.27 18.46 9.88
CA GLY A 270 -0.90 19.78 9.34
C GLY A 270 -2.10 20.63 8.92
N GLU A 271 -1.93 21.93 8.93
CA GLU A 271 -2.99 22.87 8.54
C GLU A 271 -3.26 22.86 7.02
N GLY A 272 -4.53 22.99 6.65
CA GLY A 272 -4.96 23.10 5.25
C GLY A 272 -4.86 21.80 4.45
N ARG A 273 -4.54 20.66 5.08
CA ARG A 273 -4.48 19.35 4.45
C ARG A 273 -5.85 18.78 4.16
N THR A 274 -5.96 18.05 3.07
CA THR A 274 -7.22 17.39 2.66
C THR A 274 -6.95 15.95 2.27
N ALA A 275 -7.75 15.02 2.77
CA ALA A 275 -7.73 13.64 2.30
C ALA A 275 -8.95 13.35 1.43
N ILE A 276 -8.74 12.58 0.37
CA ILE A 276 -9.75 12.26 -0.66
C ILE A 276 -9.74 10.75 -0.87
N ILE A 277 -10.92 10.12 -0.73
CA ILE A 277 -11.09 8.69 -1.01
C ILE A 277 -12.12 8.55 -2.12
N THR A 278 -11.71 8.00 -3.27
CA THR A 278 -12.60 7.87 -4.43
C THR A 278 -12.11 6.79 -5.41
N LYS A 279 -12.83 6.62 -6.53
CA LYS A 279 -12.40 5.72 -7.63
C LYS A 279 -11.27 6.34 -8.44
N LEU A 280 -10.48 5.47 -9.08
CA LEU A 280 -9.39 5.88 -9.97
C LEU A 280 -9.87 6.82 -11.08
N GLU A 281 -10.99 6.50 -11.70
CA GLU A 281 -11.59 7.27 -12.79
C GLU A 281 -12.02 8.69 -12.35
N ASN A 282 -12.21 8.86 -11.05
CA ASN A 282 -12.64 10.12 -10.44
C ASN A 282 -11.50 10.95 -9.85
N ALA A 283 -10.24 10.53 -10.00
CA ALA A 283 -9.09 11.17 -9.36
C ALA A 283 -9.04 12.68 -9.64
N TYR A 284 -9.22 13.09 -10.89
CA TYR A 284 -9.24 14.51 -11.27
C TYR A 284 -10.39 15.30 -10.63
N GLN A 285 -11.59 14.71 -10.59
CA GLN A 285 -12.75 15.37 -9.96
C GLN A 285 -12.62 15.36 -8.43
N GLY A 286 -12.03 14.32 -7.88
CA GLY A 286 -11.74 14.21 -6.46
C GLY A 286 -10.81 15.31 -5.96
N ILE A 287 -9.67 15.55 -6.65
CA ILE A 287 -8.75 16.63 -6.28
C ILE A 287 -9.40 18.04 -6.36
N LYS A 288 -10.46 18.19 -7.14
CA LYS A 288 -11.29 19.40 -7.17
C LYS A 288 -12.42 19.37 -6.12
N GLU A 289 -12.43 18.37 -5.24
CA GLU A 289 -13.43 18.15 -4.19
C GLU A 289 -14.89 18.08 -4.68
N ARG A 290 -15.09 17.59 -5.89
CA ARG A 290 -16.43 17.49 -6.51
C ARG A 290 -17.07 16.13 -6.29
N ILE A 291 -16.25 15.09 -6.05
CA ILE A 291 -16.67 13.69 -5.89
C ILE A 291 -15.73 12.97 -4.94
N GLY A 292 -16.23 11.95 -4.25
CA GLY A 292 -15.47 11.16 -3.28
C GLY A 292 -15.84 11.47 -1.83
N THR A 293 -15.24 10.76 -0.90
CA THR A 293 -15.22 11.13 0.52
C THR A 293 -14.06 12.09 0.75
N ILE A 294 -14.37 13.26 1.26
CA ILE A 294 -13.41 14.34 1.49
C ILE A 294 -13.36 14.63 2.97
N ILE A 295 -12.19 14.47 3.57
CA ILE A 295 -11.92 14.70 4.99
C ILE A 295 -11.07 15.96 5.12
N LYS A 296 -11.52 16.91 5.99
CA LYS A 296 -10.86 18.20 6.27
C LYS A 296 -10.85 18.51 7.75
#